data_c8777d16dada48f7f554f7a102e11edc
#
_entry.id   c8777d16dada48f7f554f7a102e11edc
#
_cell.length_a   1.000
_cell.length_b   1.000
_cell.length_c   1.000
_cell.angle_alpha   90.00
_cell.angle_beta   90.00
_cell.angle_gamma   90.00
#
_symmetry.space_group_name_H-M   'P 1'
#
loop_
_entity.id
_entity.type
_entity.pdbx_description
1 polymer ?
#
loop_
_entity_poly.entity_id
_entity_poly.type
_entity_poly.pdbx_seq_one_letter_code
_entity_poly.pdbx_strand_id
1 'polypeptide(L)'
;MRLLLADSDRDMLSAYRRLLQLSGHTAATAFDGVQVLQLLDAASFDLAIVNERLPRIAHERILDGLRGRGIPVVVLLNGPLHSNRLCGAEWANAYLTFPFFPSELSEVVRDVSGKARDGATVDCMGIGVDVRGFRFAGTDIRLTAVEMDTLRALSAQDTPIPFERRVYVHALNWKLQLLDAPRIRIEYLEEKGYRLVKEA
;
A
#
# COMPACT_ATOMS: atom_id res chain seq x y z
N MET A 1 0.97 -1.10 -19.44
CA MET A 1 0.65 0.21 -18.83
C MET A 1 1.88 1.06 -18.78
N ARG A 2 1.68 2.38 -18.81
CA ARG A 2 2.74 3.38 -18.60
C ARG A 2 2.73 3.84 -17.15
N LEU A 3 3.79 3.53 -16.42
CA LEU A 3 3.89 3.79 -14.98
C LEU A 3 4.82 4.98 -14.72
N LEU A 4 4.53 5.75 -13.68
CA LEU A 4 5.42 6.73 -13.09
C LEU A 4 6.01 6.16 -11.80
N LEU A 5 7.35 6.06 -11.74
CA LEU A 5 8.06 5.60 -10.54
C LEU A 5 8.81 6.77 -9.92
N ALA A 6 8.59 7.05 -8.65
CA ALA A 6 9.24 8.14 -7.95
C ALA A 6 9.85 7.70 -6.64
N ASP A 7 11.17 7.75 -6.57
CA ASP A 7 11.97 7.45 -5.38
C ASP A 7 13.29 8.22 -5.43
N SER A 8 13.80 8.67 -4.30
CA SER A 8 15.12 9.31 -4.23
C SER A 8 16.29 8.33 -4.38
N ASP A 9 16.05 7.04 -4.14
CA ASP A 9 17.04 5.98 -4.30
C ASP A 9 17.07 5.48 -5.76
N ARG A 10 18.19 5.71 -6.44
CA ARG A 10 18.38 5.35 -7.85
C ARG A 10 18.46 3.83 -8.08
N ASP A 11 19.02 3.11 -7.14
CA ASP A 11 19.18 1.67 -7.24
C ASP A 11 17.81 1.00 -7.09
N MET A 12 17.01 1.48 -6.14
CA MET A 12 15.62 1.04 -5.98
C MET A 12 14.78 1.33 -7.21
N LEU A 13 14.86 2.55 -7.78
CA LEU A 13 14.16 2.88 -9.03
C LEU A 13 14.54 1.97 -10.19
N SER A 14 15.83 1.66 -10.31
CA SER A 14 16.33 0.75 -11.36
C SER A 14 15.79 -0.67 -11.16
N ALA A 15 15.76 -1.16 -9.92
CA ALA A 15 15.21 -2.46 -9.59
C ALA A 15 13.71 -2.54 -9.86
N TYR A 16 12.92 -1.55 -9.42
CA TYR A 16 11.48 -1.49 -9.67
C TYR A 16 11.17 -1.39 -11.16
N ARG A 17 11.89 -0.53 -11.89
CA ARG A 17 11.70 -0.41 -13.33
C ARG A 17 11.93 -1.73 -14.04
N ARG A 18 13.02 -2.45 -13.71
CA ARG A 18 13.32 -3.75 -14.29
C ARG A 18 12.24 -4.78 -13.99
N LEU A 19 11.79 -4.85 -12.75
CA LEU A 19 10.72 -5.76 -12.32
C LEU A 19 9.43 -5.52 -13.11
N LEU A 20 9.01 -4.25 -13.20
CA LEU A 20 7.77 -3.88 -13.88
C LEU A 20 7.87 -4.05 -15.41
N GLN A 21 9.06 -3.87 -16.00
CA GLN A 21 9.30 -4.18 -17.40
C GLN A 21 9.17 -5.68 -17.70
N LEU A 22 9.66 -6.55 -16.80
CA LEU A 22 9.46 -8.00 -16.92
C LEU A 22 7.98 -8.39 -16.84
N SER A 23 7.16 -7.59 -16.16
CA SER A 23 5.70 -7.73 -16.10
C SER A 23 4.95 -7.07 -17.27
N GLY A 24 5.67 -6.59 -18.31
CA GLY A 24 5.08 -6.01 -19.51
C GLY A 24 4.65 -4.55 -19.36
N HIS A 25 5.18 -3.80 -18.39
CA HIS A 25 4.90 -2.39 -18.19
C HIS A 25 6.05 -1.52 -18.71
N THR A 26 5.74 -0.28 -19.09
CA THR A 26 6.75 0.77 -19.33
C THR A 26 6.76 1.72 -18.13
N ALA A 27 7.93 2.22 -17.75
CA ALA A 27 8.05 3.10 -16.59
C ALA A 27 8.98 4.29 -16.86
N ALA A 28 8.48 5.49 -16.55
CA ALA A 28 9.29 6.68 -16.39
C ALA A 28 9.69 6.83 -14.92
N THR A 29 10.89 7.36 -14.67
CA THR A 29 11.44 7.50 -13.32
C THR A 29 11.65 8.97 -12.95
N ALA A 30 11.39 9.30 -11.69
CA ALA A 30 11.64 10.61 -11.09
C ALA A 30 12.40 10.43 -9.76
N PHE A 31 13.38 11.29 -9.50
CA PHE A 31 14.21 11.22 -8.28
C PHE A 31 13.77 12.21 -7.21
N ASP A 32 12.88 13.11 -7.56
CA ASP A 32 12.32 14.12 -6.65
C ASP A 32 10.93 14.57 -7.11
N GLY A 33 10.24 15.31 -6.24
CA GLY A 33 8.89 15.78 -6.51
C GLY A 33 8.81 16.79 -7.67
N VAL A 34 9.86 17.53 -7.97
CA VAL A 34 9.87 18.46 -9.12
C VAL A 34 9.82 17.68 -10.41
N GLN A 35 10.64 16.62 -10.54
CA GLN A 35 10.62 15.76 -11.72
C GLN A 35 9.30 15.02 -11.88
N VAL A 36 8.66 14.62 -10.77
CA VAL A 36 7.29 14.05 -10.82
C VAL A 36 6.35 15.02 -11.53
N LEU A 37 6.28 16.27 -11.07
CA LEU A 37 5.38 17.28 -11.65
C LEU A 37 5.72 17.57 -13.13
N GLN A 38 6.99 17.66 -13.47
CA GLN A 38 7.44 17.83 -14.86
C GLN A 38 7.01 16.66 -15.76
N LEU A 39 7.13 15.43 -15.27
CA LEU A 39 6.69 14.26 -16.02
C LEU A 39 5.16 14.22 -16.18
N LEU A 40 4.42 14.64 -15.18
CA LEU A 40 2.96 14.75 -15.24
C LEU A 40 2.49 15.80 -16.25
N ASP A 41 3.28 16.84 -16.50
CA ASP A 41 2.97 17.87 -17.49
C ASP A 41 3.37 17.41 -18.91
N ALA A 42 4.38 16.55 -19.01
CA ALA A 42 4.92 16.07 -20.30
C ALA A 42 4.23 14.82 -20.85
N ALA A 43 3.56 14.02 -20.01
CA ALA A 43 3.03 12.73 -20.41
C ALA A 43 1.88 12.24 -19.51
N SER A 44 1.03 11.36 -20.07
CA SER A 44 0.01 10.63 -19.31
C SER A 44 0.58 9.32 -18.71
N PHE A 45 0.04 8.92 -17.57
CA PHE A 45 0.39 7.69 -16.87
C PHE A 45 -0.87 6.96 -16.44
N ASP A 46 -0.80 5.62 -16.45
CA ASP A 46 -1.90 4.76 -16.04
C ASP A 46 -1.90 4.55 -14.51
N LEU A 47 -0.74 4.67 -13.86
CA LEU A 47 -0.56 4.50 -12.42
C LEU A 47 0.77 5.14 -11.99
N ALA A 48 0.81 5.70 -10.79
CA ALA A 48 2.02 6.21 -10.15
C ALA A 48 2.39 5.38 -8.91
N ILE A 49 3.69 5.13 -8.74
CA ILE A 49 4.28 4.52 -7.55
C ILE A 49 5.23 5.56 -6.97
N VAL A 50 4.94 6.04 -5.76
CA VAL A 50 5.60 7.22 -5.18
C VAL A 50 6.09 6.91 -3.78
N ASN A 51 7.40 7.10 -3.53
CA ASN A 51 7.93 7.01 -2.16
C ASN A 51 7.44 8.22 -1.34
N GLU A 52 7.01 7.98 -0.09
CA GLU A 52 6.56 9.01 0.85
C GLU A 52 7.60 10.10 1.14
N ARG A 53 8.89 9.76 0.98
CA ARG A 53 10.03 10.64 1.34
C ARG A 53 10.69 11.28 0.13
N LEU A 54 9.91 11.63 -0.90
CA LEU A 54 10.49 12.36 -2.03
C LEU A 54 10.94 13.76 -1.60
N PRO A 55 12.17 14.17 -1.97
CA PRO A 55 12.67 15.49 -1.65
C PRO A 55 12.04 16.58 -2.55
N ARG A 56 12.23 17.84 -2.17
CA ARG A 56 11.99 19.09 -2.90
C ARG A 56 10.54 19.55 -2.97
N ILE A 57 9.57 18.67 -2.96
CA ILE A 57 8.14 19.01 -3.00
C ILE A 57 7.43 18.27 -1.87
N ALA A 58 6.52 18.93 -1.19
CA ALA A 58 5.67 18.30 -0.20
C ALA A 58 4.87 17.16 -0.83
N HIS A 59 4.77 16.04 -0.12
CA HIS A 59 4.14 14.80 -0.61
C HIS A 59 2.68 15.03 -1.03
N GLU A 60 1.95 15.82 -0.25
CA GLU A 60 0.56 16.20 -0.50
C GLU A 60 0.40 16.86 -1.87
N ARG A 61 1.30 17.76 -2.24
CA ARG A 61 1.25 18.45 -3.53
C ARG A 61 1.47 17.51 -4.71
N ILE A 62 2.28 16.47 -4.52
CA ILE A 62 2.49 15.41 -5.52
C ILE A 62 1.22 14.60 -5.69
N LEU A 63 0.61 14.20 -4.56
CA LEU A 63 -0.64 13.44 -4.56
C LEU A 63 -1.79 14.23 -5.17
N ASP A 64 -1.92 15.53 -4.86
CA ASP A 64 -2.91 16.41 -5.47
C ASP A 64 -2.73 16.52 -6.99
N GLY A 65 -1.49 16.62 -7.46
CA GLY A 65 -1.15 16.64 -8.87
C GLY A 65 -1.55 15.37 -9.62
N LEU A 66 -1.36 14.22 -8.99
CA LEU A 66 -1.76 12.91 -9.51
C LEU A 66 -3.29 12.74 -9.49
N ARG A 67 -3.93 13.10 -8.37
CA ARG A 67 -5.37 13.06 -8.20
C ARG A 67 -6.11 13.94 -9.20
N GLY A 68 -5.65 15.18 -9.40
CA GLY A 68 -6.26 16.11 -10.35
C GLY A 68 -6.26 15.60 -11.80
N ARG A 69 -5.42 14.60 -12.08
CA ARG A 69 -5.33 13.89 -13.38
C ARG A 69 -6.03 12.53 -13.38
N GLY A 70 -6.64 12.13 -12.27
CA GLY A 70 -7.28 10.81 -12.14
C GLY A 70 -6.29 9.62 -12.18
N ILE A 71 -5.01 9.85 -11.87
CA ILE A 71 -3.97 8.82 -11.90
C ILE A 71 -3.99 8.06 -10.58
N PRO A 72 -4.23 6.74 -10.59
CA PRO A 72 -4.14 5.91 -9.38
C PRO A 72 -2.73 5.94 -8.79
N VAL A 73 -2.64 5.90 -7.47
CA VAL A 73 -1.37 6.03 -6.75
C VAL A 73 -1.13 4.87 -5.79
N VAL A 74 0.06 4.29 -5.86
CA VAL A 74 0.63 3.41 -4.84
C VAL A 74 1.69 4.19 -4.09
N VAL A 75 1.58 4.31 -2.77
CA VAL A 75 2.58 4.97 -1.93
C VAL A 75 3.50 3.93 -1.31
N LEU A 76 4.81 4.11 -1.48
CA LEU A 76 5.83 3.33 -0.82
C LEU A 76 6.19 3.98 0.52
N LEU A 77 6.07 3.22 1.60
CA LEU A 77 6.31 3.67 2.96
C LEU A 77 7.62 3.10 3.50
N ASN A 78 8.45 3.95 4.10
CA ASN A 78 9.74 3.56 4.69
C ASN A 78 9.59 3.26 6.19
N GLY A 79 8.99 2.13 6.52
CA GLY A 79 8.83 1.65 7.89
C GLY A 79 7.42 1.89 8.46
N PRO A 80 7.21 1.56 9.75
CA PRO A 80 5.92 1.74 10.37
C PRO A 80 5.54 3.22 10.39
N LEU A 81 4.38 3.51 9.87
CA LEU A 81 3.81 4.85 9.87
C LEU A 81 3.64 5.34 11.31
N HIS A 82 4.39 6.37 11.63
CA HIS A 82 4.07 7.17 12.80
C HIS A 82 2.87 8.05 12.41
N SER A 83 1.78 7.86 13.11
CA SER A 83 0.42 8.36 12.89
C SER A 83 0.24 9.86 12.54
N ASN A 84 1.28 10.68 12.66
CA ASN A 84 1.20 12.12 12.43
C ASN A 84 1.63 12.59 11.03
N ARG A 85 1.97 11.70 10.09
CA ARG A 85 2.42 12.08 8.74
C ARG A 85 1.50 11.66 7.61
N LEU A 86 0.33 11.14 7.93
CA LEU A 86 -0.66 10.74 6.94
C LEU A 86 -1.54 11.89 6.43
N CYS A 87 -1.17 13.13 6.62
CA CYS A 87 -1.82 14.24 5.92
C CYS A 87 -1.66 14.02 4.41
N GLY A 88 -2.73 13.62 3.73
CA GLY A 88 -2.75 13.29 2.31
C GLY A 88 -2.74 11.79 1.98
N ALA A 89 -2.50 10.89 2.93
CA ALA A 89 -2.52 9.44 2.72
C ALA A 89 -3.92 8.89 2.35
N GLU A 90 -4.95 9.66 2.63
CA GLU A 90 -6.35 9.37 2.27
C GLU A 90 -6.55 9.18 0.74
N TRP A 91 -5.59 9.60 -0.07
CA TRP A 91 -5.71 9.66 -1.51
C TRP A 91 -4.96 8.57 -2.28
N ALA A 92 -4.18 7.75 -1.60
CA ALA A 92 -3.52 6.62 -2.26
C ALA A 92 -4.49 5.45 -2.47
N ASN A 93 -4.38 4.82 -3.63
CA ASN A 93 -5.17 3.63 -3.94
C ASN A 93 -4.62 2.38 -3.24
N ALA A 94 -3.32 2.38 -2.92
CA ALA A 94 -2.69 1.34 -2.12
C ALA A 94 -1.43 1.87 -1.43
N TYR A 95 -1.03 1.16 -0.38
CA TYR A 95 0.23 1.39 0.36
C TYR A 95 1.05 0.11 0.35
N LEU A 96 2.35 0.27 0.15
CA LEU A 96 3.32 -0.82 0.25
C LEU A 96 4.43 -0.41 1.19
N THR A 97 4.61 -1.16 2.28
CA THR A 97 5.55 -0.81 3.36
C THR A 97 6.85 -1.59 3.22
N PHE A 98 7.98 -0.89 3.27
CA PHE A 98 9.29 -1.51 3.33
C PHE A 98 9.54 -2.29 4.63
N PRO A 99 10.24 -3.44 4.55
CA PRO A 99 10.65 -4.16 3.35
C PRO A 99 9.49 -4.94 2.73
N PHE A 100 9.43 -5.02 1.39
CA PHE A 100 8.46 -5.83 0.65
C PHE A 100 9.18 -6.69 -0.40
N PHE A 101 8.54 -7.77 -0.83
CA PHE A 101 9.07 -8.61 -1.90
C PHE A 101 8.72 -8.04 -3.27
N PRO A 102 9.57 -8.29 -4.30
CA PRO A 102 9.29 -7.87 -5.67
C PRO A 102 7.92 -8.32 -6.20
N SER A 103 7.44 -9.51 -5.82
CA SER A 103 6.12 -10.01 -6.17
C SER A 103 4.98 -9.14 -5.66
N GLU A 104 5.13 -8.58 -4.45
CA GLU A 104 4.10 -7.73 -3.83
C GLU A 104 3.90 -6.43 -4.61
N LEU A 105 4.99 -5.83 -5.11
CA LEU A 105 4.88 -4.64 -5.96
C LEU A 105 4.09 -4.94 -7.25
N SER A 106 4.38 -6.08 -7.90
CA SER A 106 3.66 -6.50 -9.10
C SER A 106 2.19 -6.80 -8.83
N GLU A 107 1.88 -7.41 -7.68
CA GLU A 107 0.51 -7.69 -7.25
C GLU A 107 -0.27 -6.40 -6.98
N VAL A 108 0.30 -5.47 -6.22
CA VAL A 108 -0.33 -4.18 -5.93
C VAL A 108 -0.61 -3.40 -7.23
N VAL A 109 0.35 -3.37 -8.16
CA VAL A 109 0.15 -2.71 -9.47
C VAL A 109 -1.00 -3.35 -10.25
N ARG A 110 -1.08 -4.68 -10.26
CA ARG A 110 -2.18 -5.41 -10.91
C ARG A 110 -3.52 -5.09 -10.25
N ASP A 111 -3.58 -5.10 -8.94
CA ASP A 111 -4.81 -4.88 -8.18
C ASP A 111 -5.34 -3.44 -8.34
N VAL A 112 -4.45 -2.45 -8.23
CA VAL A 112 -4.82 -1.04 -8.41
C VAL A 112 -5.25 -0.73 -9.84
N SER A 113 -4.71 -1.44 -10.84
CA SER A 113 -5.11 -1.25 -12.24
C SER A 113 -6.44 -1.90 -12.63
N GLY A 114 -7.22 -2.38 -11.68
CA GLY A 114 -8.57 -2.95 -11.94
C GLY A 114 -8.56 -4.37 -12.51
N LYS A 115 -7.40 -5.02 -12.55
CA LYS A 115 -7.27 -6.45 -12.91
C LYS A 115 -7.37 -7.37 -11.68
N ALA A 116 -7.99 -6.89 -10.60
CA ALA A 116 -8.18 -7.63 -9.36
C ALA A 116 -9.10 -8.85 -9.59
N ARG A 117 -8.79 -9.92 -8.89
CA ARG A 117 -9.63 -11.12 -8.85
C ARG A 117 -10.97 -10.79 -8.19
N ASP A 118 -12.07 -11.29 -8.75
CA ASP A 118 -13.41 -11.11 -8.22
C ASP A 118 -13.57 -11.72 -6.81
N GLY A 119 -14.00 -10.90 -5.86
CA GLY A 119 -15.07 -11.22 -4.92
C GLY A 119 -14.81 -12.13 -3.74
N ALA A 120 -13.58 -12.37 -3.24
CA ALA A 120 -13.45 -13.05 -1.95
C ALA A 120 -13.52 -12.03 -0.79
N THR A 121 -14.44 -12.24 0.13
CA THR A 121 -14.53 -11.50 1.39
C THR A 121 -13.89 -12.32 2.50
N VAL A 122 -13.09 -11.70 3.33
CA VAL A 122 -12.58 -12.29 4.56
C VAL A 122 -13.39 -11.75 5.71
N ASP A 123 -14.00 -12.65 6.49
CA ASP A 123 -14.62 -12.25 7.75
C ASP A 123 -13.53 -11.97 8.77
N CYS A 124 -13.42 -10.72 9.18
CA CYS A 124 -12.50 -10.28 10.19
C CYS A 124 -13.30 -9.93 11.46
N MET A 125 -13.52 -10.92 12.32
CA MET A 125 -14.26 -10.77 13.59
C MET A 125 -15.67 -10.14 13.43
N GLY A 126 -16.40 -10.54 12.37
CA GLY A 126 -17.74 -10.03 12.05
C GLY A 126 -17.73 -8.78 11.16
N ILE A 127 -16.59 -8.43 10.60
CA ILE A 127 -16.48 -7.38 9.59
C ILE A 127 -16.02 -8.02 8.29
N GLY A 128 -16.85 -7.91 7.24
CA GLY A 128 -16.48 -8.36 5.92
C GLY A 128 -15.42 -7.42 5.30
N VAL A 129 -14.20 -7.90 5.16
CA VAL A 129 -13.14 -7.22 4.41
C VAL A 129 -13.06 -7.85 3.03
N ASP A 130 -13.43 -7.10 1.99
CA ASP A 130 -13.33 -7.63 0.63
C ASP A 130 -11.87 -7.72 0.18
N VAL A 131 -11.58 -8.50 -0.87
CA VAL A 131 -10.22 -8.66 -1.41
C VAL A 131 -9.58 -7.35 -1.87
N ARG A 132 -10.36 -6.30 -2.06
CA ARG A 132 -9.86 -4.97 -2.42
C ARG A 132 -9.49 -4.13 -1.21
N GLY A 133 -9.75 -4.63 0.01
CA GLY A 133 -9.51 -3.92 1.25
C GLY A 133 -10.79 -3.32 1.84
N PHE A 134 -10.67 -2.17 2.44
CA PHE A 134 -11.77 -1.46 3.09
C PHE A 134 -11.74 0.03 2.73
N ARG A 135 -12.84 0.73 2.95
CA ARG A 135 -12.98 2.16 2.67
C ARG A 135 -12.75 2.99 3.93
N PHE A 136 -11.90 4.03 3.82
CA PHE A 136 -11.67 5.01 4.86
C PHE A 136 -11.77 6.43 4.29
N ALA A 137 -12.53 7.32 4.94
CA ALA A 137 -12.75 8.70 4.50
C ALA A 137 -13.09 8.84 2.99
N GLY A 138 -13.81 7.86 2.43
CA GLY A 138 -14.18 7.83 1.02
C GLY A 138 -13.09 7.23 0.09
N THR A 139 -11.94 6.85 0.62
CA THR A 139 -10.83 6.23 -0.13
C THR A 139 -10.78 4.73 0.14
N ASP A 140 -10.59 3.94 -0.93
CA ASP A 140 -10.42 2.50 -0.79
C ASP A 140 -8.99 2.19 -0.32
N ILE A 141 -8.88 1.66 0.90
CA ILE A 141 -7.62 1.15 1.45
C ILE A 141 -7.48 -0.30 1.01
N ARG A 142 -6.54 -0.55 0.11
CA ARG A 142 -6.33 -1.88 -0.46
C ARG A 142 -5.33 -2.66 0.37
N LEU A 143 -5.62 -3.95 0.54
CA LEU A 143 -4.68 -4.91 1.11
C LEU A 143 -3.92 -5.62 -0.02
N THR A 144 -2.63 -5.83 0.18
CA THR A 144 -1.85 -6.71 -0.69
C THR A 144 -2.30 -8.16 -0.51
N ALA A 145 -1.96 -9.04 -1.46
CA ALA A 145 -2.28 -10.47 -1.31
C ALA A 145 -1.70 -11.06 -0.02
N VAL A 146 -0.46 -10.67 0.35
CA VAL A 146 0.19 -11.14 1.57
C VAL A 146 -0.48 -10.57 2.83
N GLU A 147 -0.89 -9.30 2.83
CA GLU A 147 -1.67 -8.72 3.93
C GLU A 147 -3.03 -9.40 4.07
N MET A 148 -3.70 -9.71 2.95
CA MET A 148 -4.97 -10.42 2.96
C MET A 148 -4.82 -11.85 3.48
N ASP A 149 -3.78 -12.58 3.06
CA ASP A 149 -3.48 -13.92 3.58
C ASP A 149 -3.10 -13.88 5.07
N THR A 150 -2.39 -12.82 5.49
CA THR A 150 -2.08 -12.58 6.91
C THR A 150 -3.35 -12.30 7.70
N LEU A 151 -4.26 -11.48 7.18
CA LEU A 151 -5.55 -11.21 7.79
C LEU A 151 -6.41 -12.47 7.89
N ARG A 152 -6.46 -13.29 6.83
CA ARG A 152 -7.16 -14.59 6.85
C ARG A 152 -6.61 -15.51 7.93
N ALA A 153 -5.29 -15.62 8.01
CA ALA A 153 -4.64 -16.45 9.01
C ALA A 153 -4.92 -15.95 10.45
N LEU A 154 -4.95 -14.62 10.65
CA LEU A 154 -5.30 -14.01 11.93
C LEU A 154 -6.79 -14.18 12.29
N SER A 155 -7.67 -14.16 11.28
CA SER A 155 -9.14 -14.27 11.47
C SER A 155 -9.59 -15.71 11.68
N ALA A 156 -8.88 -16.69 11.12
CA ALA A 156 -9.26 -18.10 11.16
C ALA A 156 -8.85 -18.82 12.44
N GLN A 157 -8.13 -18.16 13.37
CA GLN A 157 -7.46 -18.90 14.42
C GLN A 157 -7.45 -18.28 15.81
N ASP A 158 -7.64 -19.17 16.78
CA ASP A 158 -7.21 -18.99 18.17
C ASP A 158 -5.67 -19.10 18.34
N THR A 159 -4.94 -19.43 17.29
CA THR A 159 -3.48 -19.62 17.34
C THR A 159 -2.75 -18.41 16.73
N PRO A 160 -1.81 -17.80 17.49
CA PRO A 160 -1.05 -16.65 17.02
C PRO A 160 -0.18 -16.96 15.79
N ILE A 161 0.01 -15.97 14.92
CA ILE A 161 0.89 -16.07 13.73
C ILE A 161 2.35 -15.95 14.15
N PRO A 162 3.27 -16.73 13.54
CA PRO A 162 4.70 -16.68 13.85
C PRO A 162 5.33 -15.31 13.64
N PHE A 163 6.37 -15.02 14.40
CA PHE A 163 7.11 -13.75 14.39
C PHE A 163 7.72 -13.37 13.01
N GLU A 164 8.00 -14.35 12.16
CA GLU A 164 8.57 -14.14 10.82
C GLU A 164 7.70 -13.27 9.92
N ARG A 165 6.39 -13.18 10.19
CA ARG A 165 5.45 -12.31 9.45
C ARG A 165 5.33 -10.89 10.00
N ARG A 166 6.21 -10.49 10.93
CA ARG A 166 6.15 -9.20 11.63
C ARG A 166 5.96 -7.99 10.72
N VAL A 167 6.63 -7.96 9.58
CA VAL A 167 6.59 -6.82 8.65
C VAL A 167 5.17 -6.61 8.10
N TYR A 168 4.55 -7.68 7.64
CA TYR A 168 3.18 -7.62 7.09
C TYR A 168 2.15 -7.32 8.17
N VAL A 169 2.35 -7.85 9.36
CA VAL A 169 1.48 -7.60 10.52
C VAL A 169 1.47 -6.12 10.89
N HIS A 170 2.61 -5.44 10.87
CA HIS A 170 2.66 -4.01 11.17
C HIS A 170 1.95 -3.15 10.12
N ALA A 171 2.16 -3.44 8.84
CA ALA A 171 1.47 -2.76 7.75
C ALA A 171 -0.04 -2.98 7.82
N LEU A 172 -0.47 -4.21 8.04
CA LEU A 172 -1.87 -4.58 8.17
C LEU A 172 -2.51 -3.93 9.40
N ASN A 173 -1.85 -3.96 10.57
CA ASN A 173 -2.36 -3.38 11.80
C ASN A 173 -2.63 -1.88 11.64
N TRP A 174 -1.71 -1.17 10.98
CA TRP A 174 -1.91 0.23 10.67
C TRP A 174 -3.15 0.45 9.77
N LYS A 175 -3.31 -0.34 8.70
CA LYS A 175 -4.47 -0.25 7.82
C LYS A 175 -5.77 -0.54 8.56
N LEU A 176 -5.77 -1.51 9.48
CA LEU A 176 -6.93 -1.85 10.30
C LEU A 176 -7.31 -0.73 11.29
N GLN A 177 -6.33 0.02 11.79
CA GLN A 177 -6.58 1.17 12.66
C GLN A 177 -7.27 2.35 11.95
N LEU A 178 -7.30 2.35 10.62
CA LEU A 178 -8.05 3.32 9.82
C LEU A 178 -9.55 2.99 9.70
N LEU A 179 -10.00 1.85 10.21
CA LEU A 179 -11.42 1.51 10.25
C LEU A 179 -12.15 2.37 11.30
N ASP A 180 -13.26 2.99 10.88
CA ASP A 180 -14.04 3.87 11.75
C ASP A 180 -14.76 3.13 12.91
N ALA A 181 -15.11 1.85 12.73
CA ALA A 181 -15.65 0.96 13.76
C ALA A 181 -16.00 -0.43 13.16
N PRO A 182 -15.94 -1.52 13.94
CA PRO A 182 -15.33 -1.61 15.25
C PRO A 182 -13.81 -1.58 15.16
N ARG A 183 -13.18 -1.04 16.17
CA ARG A 183 -11.72 -0.97 16.21
C ARG A 183 -11.14 -2.37 16.33
N ILE A 184 -10.36 -2.75 15.32
CA ILE A 184 -9.61 -4.01 15.30
C ILE A 184 -8.14 -3.67 15.32
N ARG A 185 -7.39 -4.33 16.18
CA ARG A 185 -5.95 -4.21 16.23
C ARG A 185 -5.28 -5.57 16.28
N ILE A 186 -4.02 -5.61 15.90
CA ILE A 186 -3.18 -6.78 16.03
C ILE A 186 -2.28 -6.59 17.23
N GLU A 187 -2.36 -7.50 18.20
CA GLU A 187 -1.50 -7.51 19.38
C GLU A 187 -0.40 -8.55 19.23
N TYR A 188 0.79 -8.20 19.72
CA TYR A 188 1.89 -9.13 19.90
C TYR A 188 1.78 -9.81 21.25
N LEU A 189 1.84 -11.12 21.24
CA LEU A 189 1.91 -11.94 22.45
C LEU A 189 3.33 -12.50 22.57
N GLU A 190 4.02 -12.20 23.66
CA GLU A 190 5.37 -12.73 23.91
C GLU A 190 5.39 -14.25 23.70
N GLU A 191 6.43 -14.72 22.96
CA GLU A 191 6.66 -16.13 22.61
C GLU A 191 5.56 -16.84 21.80
N LYS A 192 4.41 -16.20 21.57
CA LYS A 192 3.27 -16.80 20.87
C LYS A 192 3.01 -16.20 19.48
N GLY A 193 3.50 -14.98 19.20
CA GLY A 193 3.29 -14.31 17.92
C GLY A 193 2.15 -13.27 17.95
N TYR A 194 1.36 -13.15 16.89
CA TYR A 194 0.37 -12.09 16.70
C TYR A 194 -1.05 -12.62 16.69
N ARG A 195 -1.99 -11.89 17.27
CA ARG A 195 -3.43 -12.17 17.21
C ARG A 195 -4.23 -10.91 16.89
N LEU A 196 -5.42 -11.11 16.33
CA LEU A 196 -6.44 -10.07 16.19
C LEU A 196 -7.18 -9.86 17.50
N VAL A 197 -7.45 -8.59 17.83
CA VAL A 197 -8.25 -8.20 19.00
C VAL A 197 -9.24 -7.13 18.55
N LYS A 198 -10.48 -7.30 18.96
CA LYS A 198 -11.53 -6.29 18.79
C LYS A 198 -11.59 -5.44 20.06
N GLU A 199 -11.47 -4.13 19.89
CA GLU A 199 -11.71 -3.20 20.99
C GLU A 199 -13.23 -3.07 21.20
N ALA A 200 -13.63 -3.12 22.47
CA ALA A 200 -15.02 -3.01 22.86
C ALA A 200 -15.58 -1.59 22.65
#